data_f3d3b802f3df79bed1793d8264b3e53f
#
_entry.id   f3d3b802f3df79bed1793d8264b3e53f
#
_cell.length_a   1.000
_cell.length_b   1.000
_cell.length_c   1.000
_cell.angle_alpha   90.00
_cell.angle_beta   90.00
_cell.angle_gamma   90.00
#
_symmetry.space_group_name_H-M   'P 1'
#
loop_
_entity.id
_entity.type
_entity.pdbx_description
1 polymer ?
#
loop_
_entity_poly.entity_id
_entity_poly.type
_entity_poly.pdbx_seq_one_letter_code
_entity_poly.pdbx_strand_id
1 'polypeptide(L)'
;MFEALYQGFLTGLALSVMVGPVFFTLLQTSLQQGFRAGSLVALGIALSDSSYILAAVFLSAQILKFPYFKEFLAIGGGTLLLIFGIYYLLKTSTNRATRAFTVKTIWSNIIKGIVINGLNPMVLIFWLVISSYANAQFEGDGTILRTYFITSIVVVLSFDLTKAYLAKRLSQMLSEKLMLRFNKLVGIALILFAIRLYYTLFETTAALVPENPILPGS
;
A
#
# COMPACT_ATOMS: atom_id res chain seq x y z
N MET A 1 4.96 11.22 26.08
CA MET A 1 4.87 12.12 24.89
C MET A 1 6.10 12.02 23.99
N PHE A 2 7.32 12.26 24.49
CA PHE A 2 8.55 12.14 23.68
C PHE A 2 8.72 10.74 23.09
N GLU A 3 8.46 9.70 23.86
CA GLU A 3 8.53 8.31 23.41
C GLU A 3 7.54 8.02 22.27
N ALA A 4 6.33 8.54 22.33
CA ALA A 4 5.35 8.39 21.25
C ALA A 4 5.79 9.07 19.94
N LEU A 5 6.41 10.25 20.02
CA LEU A 5 7.02 10.91 18.87
C LEU A 5 8.15 10.07 18.27
N TYR A 6 9.05 9.56 19.11
CA TYR A 6 10.19 8.77 18.67
C TYR A 6 9.75 7.44 18.03
N GLN A 7 8.90 6.69 18.71
CA GLN A 7 8.39 5.42 18.20
C GLN A 7 7.49 5.62 16.97
N GLY A 8 6.67 6.67 16.94
CA GLY A 8 5.88 7.03 15.77
C GLY A 8 6.75 7.39 14.56
N PHE A 9 7.86 8.10 14.78
CA PHE A 9 8.84 8.37 13.73
C PHE A 9 9.45 7.07 13.19
N LEU A 10 9.90 6.16 14.06
CA LEU A 10 10.47 4.88 13.63
C LEU A 10 9.46 4.02 12.87
N THR A 11 8.22 3.98 13.32
CA THR A 11 7.12 3.27 12.64
C THR A 11 6.86 3.83 11.24
N GLY A 12 6.73 5.16 11.14
CA GLY A 12 6.55 5.82 9.84
C GLY A 12 7.74 5.60 8.90
N LEU A 13 8.97 5.62 9.45
CA LEU A 13 10.17 5.32 8.70
C LEU A 13 10.16 3.87 8.19
N ALA A 14 9.85 2.90 9.05
CA ALA A 14 9.78 1.48 8.69
C ALA A 14 8.80 1.24 7.53
N LEU A 15 7.59 1.80 7.61
CA LEU A 15 6.59 1.69 6.53
C LEU A 15 7.09 2.40 5.26
N SER A 16 7.74 3.55 5.39
CA SER A 16 8.25 4.32 4.25
C SER A 16 9.32 3.59 3.46
N VAL A 17 10.12 2.73 4.08
CA VAL A 17 11.20 1.97 3.40
C VAL A 17 10.67 0.71 2.73
N MET A 18 9.44 0.30 3.01
CA MET A 18 8.86 -0.90 2.40
C MET A 18 8.68 -0.72 0.89
N VAL A 19 9.26 -1.66 0.14
CA VAL A 19 9.15 -1.71 -1.32
C VAL A 19 8.03 -2.66 -1.69
N GLY A 20 6.99 -2.10 -2.32
CA GLY A 20 5.81 -2.86 -2.69
C GLY A 20 4.99 -2.17 -3.79
N PRO A 21 3.76 -2.65 -4.07
CA PRO A 21 2.88 -2.10 -5.10
C PRO A 21 2.66 -0.59 -4.98
N VAL A 22 2.50 -0.11 -3.75
CA VAL A 22 2.30 1.31 -3.41
C VAL A 22 3.51 2.14 -3.83
N PHE A 23 4.72 1.69 -3.43
CA PHE A 23 5.99 2.33 -3.80
C PHE A 23 6.15 2.46 -5.32
N PHE A 24 5.96 1.36 -6.05
CA PHE A 24 6.09 1.37 -7.51
C PHE A 24 5.05 2.28 -8.18
N THR A 25 3.81 2.28 -7.69
CA THR A 25 2.74 3.12 -8.23
C THR A 25 3.01 4.60 -7.99
N LEU A 26 3.48 4.96 -6.80
CA LEU A 26 3.88 6.33 -6.45
C LEU A 26 5.00 6.82 -7.36
N LEU A 27 6.11 6.07 -7.44
CA LEU A 27 7.25 6.42 -8.28
C LEU A 27 6.84 6.57 -9.74
N GLN A 28 6.12 5.59 -10.28
CA GLN A 28 5.72 5.55 -11.67
C GLN A 28 4.77 6.72 -12.02
N THR A 29 3.84 7.07 -11.13
CA THR A 29 2.97 8.24 -11.33
C THR A 29 3.80 9.52 -11.32
N SER A 30 4.74 9.64 -10.39
CA SER A 30 5.62 10.82 -10.28
C SER A 30 6.56 10.96 -11.48
N LEU A 31 7.12 9.85 -11.97
CA LEU A 31 7.97 9.81 -13.16
C LEU A 31 7.22 10.26 -14.43
N GLN A 32 5.97 9.82 -14.60
CA GLN A 32 5.19 10.06 -15.83
C GLN A 32 4.39 11.35 -15.82
N GLN A 33 3.79 11.70 -14.68
CA GLN A 33 2.87 12.83 -14.55
C GLN A 33 3.43 13.97 -13.70
N GLY A 34 4.63 13.79 -13.15
CA GLY A 34 5.34 14.79 -12.35
C GLY A 34 4.97 14.80 -10.87
N PHE A 35 5.65 15.69 -10.13
CA PHE A 35 5.54 15.79 -8.67
C PHE A 35 4.11 16.02 -8.18
N ARG A 36 3.34 16.90 -8.83
CA ARG A 36 1.96 17.20 -8.40
C ARG A 36 1.05 15.97 -8.43
N ALA A 37 1.19 15.14 -9.45
CA ALA A 37 0.42 13.90 -9.54
C ALA A 37 0.87 12.88 -8.48
N GLY A 38 2.19 12.75 -8.27
CA GLY A 38 2.75 11.91 -7.22
C GLY A 38 2.32 12.35 -5.82
N SER A 39 2.32 13.65 -5.52
CA SER A 39 1.88 14.15 -4.22
C SER A 39 0.38 13.90 -3.95
N LEU A 40 -0.47 13.91 -4.98
CA LEU A 40 -1.87 13.52 -4.84
C LEU A 40 -2.03 12.02 -4.58
N VAL A 41 -1.21 11.17 -5.19
CA VAL A 41 -1.16 9.74 -4.86
C VAL A 41 -0.69 9.55 -3.41
N ALA A 42 0.36 10.26 -2.98
CA ALA A 42 0.85 10.22 -1.60
C ALA A 42 -0.23 10.65 -0.59
N LEU A 43 -1.00 11.68 -0.92
CA LEU A 43 -2.16 12.09 -0.10
C LEU A 43 -3.21 10.98 -0.03
N GLY A 44 -3.51 10.32 -1.13
CA GLY A 44 -4.43 9.17 -1.16
C GLY A 44 -3.92 7.99 -0.32
N ILE A 45 -2.62 7.72 -0.32
CA ILE A 45 -1.97 6.73 0.55
C ILE A 45 -2.17 7.10 2.01
N ALA A 46 -1.85 8.34 2.40
CA ALA A 46 -2.01 8.81 3.77
C ALA A 46 -3.47 8.75 4.27
N LEU A 47 -4.44 9.05 3.41
CA LEU A 47 -5.86 8.90 3.73
C LEU A 47 -6.24 7.43 3.97
N SER A 48 -5.72 6.52 3.16
CA SER A 48 -5.92 5.08 3.33
C SER A 48 -5.28 4.58 4.64
N ASP A 49 -4.04 4.98 4.92
CA ASP A 49 -3.35 4.63 6.16
C ASP A 49 -4.11 5.15 7.40
N SER A 50 -4.59 6.39 7.35
CA SER A 50 -5.42 6.96 8.41
C SER A 50 -6.72 6.15 8.62
N SER A 51 -7.34 5.68 7.54
CA SER A 51 -8.53 4.84 7.62
C SER A 51 -8.23 3.48 8.26
N TYR A 52 -7.08 2.89 7.96
CA TYR A 52 -6.63 1.65 8.59
C TYR A 52 -6.36 1.81 10.09
N ILE A 53 -5.70 2.91 10.49
CA ILE A 53 -5.46 3.21 11.90
C ILE A 53 -6.79 3.35 12.64
N LEU A 54 -7.73 4.14 12.09
CA LEU A 54 -9.06 4.29 12.68
C LEU A 54 -9.77 2.95 12.79
N ALA A 55 -9.79 2.16 11.72
CA ALA A 55 -10.38 0.82 11.73
C ALA A 55 -9.71 -0.10 12.75
N ALA A 56 -8.38 -0.09 12.86
CA ALA A 56 -7.65 -0.91 13.81
C ALA A 56 -7.92 -0.50 15.26
N VAL A 57 -8.02 0.79 15.55
CA VAL A 57 -8.30 1.28 16.92
C VAL A 57 -9.74 0.95 17.34
N PHE A 58 -10.73 1.10 16.44
CA PHE A 58 -12.14 0.93 16.79
C PHE A 58 -12.70 -0.47 16.53
N LEU A 59 -12.14 -1.23 15.60
CA LEU A 59 -12.72 -2.46 15.08
C LEU A 59 -11.79 -3.67 15.14
N SER A 60 -10.59 -3.56 15.76
CA SER A 60 -9.59 -4.64 15.75
C SER A 60 -10.15 -6.00 16.18
N ALA A 61 -10.95 -6.03 17.24
CA ALA A 61 -11.55 -7.26 17.75
C ALA A 61 -12.66 -7.84 16.84
N GLN A 62 -13.28 -7.03 16.01
CA GLN A 62 -14.38 -7.41 15.12
C GLN A 62 -13.87 -7.77 13.72
N ILE A 63 -12.90 -7.03 13.19
CA ILE A 63 -12.30 -7.29 11.87
C ILE A 63 -11.62 -8.66 11.85
N LEU A 64 -10.91 -9.04 12.92
CA LEU A 64 -10.23 -10.34 13.02
C LEU A 64 -11.21 -11.53 13.13
N LYS A 65 -12.46 -11.27 13.52
CA LYS A 65 -13.51 -12.28 13.64
C LYS A 65 -14.34 -12.45 12.36
N PHE A 66 -14.16 -11.57 11.37
CA PHE A 66 -14.92 -11.65 10.13
C PHE A 66 -14.43 -12.86 9.31
N PRO A 67 -15.26 -13.89 9.11
CA PRO A 67 -14.87 -15.04 8.31
C PRO A 67 -14.57 -14.60 6.87
N TYR A 68 -13.57 -15.18 6.24
CA TYR A 68 -13.17 -14.90 4.86
C TYR A 68 -12.57 -13.51 4.61
N PHE A 69 -12.22 -12.74 5.65
CA PHE A 69 -11.64 -11.40 5.48
C PHE A 69 -10.28 -11.45 4.76
N LYS A 70 -9.45 -12.45 5.08
CA LYS A 70 -8.16 -12.67 4.42
C LYS A 70 -8.34 -13.04 2.96
N GLU A 71 -9.32 -13.89 2.66
CA GLU A 71 -9.67 -14.32 1.31
C GLU A 71 -10.18 -13.15 0.48
N PHE A 72 -11.06 -12.34 1.03
CA PHE A 72 -11.56 -11.14 0.35
C PHE A 72 -10.43 -10.17 0.01
N LEU A 73 -9.50 -9.92 0.95
CA LEU A 73 -8.34 -9.07 0.71
C LEU A 73 -7.38 -9.67 -0.31
N ALA A 74 -7.11 -10.97 -0.24
CA ALA A 74 -6.19 -11.65 -1.15
C ALA A 74 -6.74 -11.65 -2.58
N ILE A 75 -8.02 -11.98 -2.77
CA ILE A 75 -8.67 -11.99 -4.08
C ILE A 75 -8.80 -10.57 -4.63
N GLY A 76 -9.37 -9.65 -3.86
CA GLY A 76 -9.58 -8.26 -4.28
C GLY A 76 -8.26 -7.53 -4.56
N GLY A 77 -7.31 -7.62 -3.61
CA GLY A 77 -5.98 -7.03 -3.75
C GLY A 77 -5.18 -7.66 -4.88
N GLY A 78 -5.16 -9.00 -4.97
CA GLY A 78 -4.46 -9.73 -6.01
C GLY A 78 -4.99 -9.40 -7.41
N THR A 79 -6.31 -9.38 -7.58
CA THR A 79 -6.95 -9.01 -8.86
C THR A 79 -6.60 -7.58 -9.27
N LEU A 80 -6.65 -6.64 -8.34
CA LEU A 80 -6.29 -5.25 -8.61
C LEU A 80 -4.81 -5.12 -9.04
N LEU A 81 -3.90 -5.80 -8.33
CA LEU A 81 -2.48 -5.83 -8.68
C LEU A 81 -2.24 -6.42 -10.06
N LEU A 82 -2.96 -7.48 -10.45
CA LEU A 82 -2.92 -8.05 -11.79
C LEU A 82 -3.38 -7.03 -12.84
N ILE A 83 -4.51 -6.37 -12.62
CA ILE A 83 -5.04 -5.35 -13.54
C ILE A 83 -4.02 -4.22 -13.75
N PHE A 84 -3.46 -3.67 -12.68
CA PHE A 84 -2.44 -2.63 -12.79
C PHE A 84 -1.14 -3.16 -13.40
N GLY A 85 -0.72 -4.36 -13.04
CA GLY A 85 0.47 -5.00 -13.59
C GLY A 85 0.37 -5.18 -15.11
N ILE A 86 -0.73 -5.73 -15.59
CA ILE A 86 -1.02 -5.89 -17.02
C ILE A 86 -1.09 -4.53 -17.73
N TYR A 87 -1.78 -3.55 -17.13
CA TYR A 87 -1.85 -2.19 -17.68
C TYR A 87 -0.45 -1.59 -17.89
N TYR A 88 0.47 -1.72 -16.92
CA TYR A 88 1.82 -1.19 -17.05
C TYR A 88 2.69 -1.98 -18.03
N LEU A 89 2.49 -3.29 -18.18
CA LEU A 89 3.18 -4.11 -19.19
C LEU A 89 2.77 -3.74 -20.60
N LEU A 90 1.48 -3.53 -20.83
CA LEU A 90 0.91 -3.22 -22.14
C LEU A 90 1.11 -1.75 -22.55
N LYS A 91 1.56 -0.90 -21.62
CA LYS A 91 1.76 0.52 -21.90
C LYS A 91 2.95 0.74 -22.83
N THR A 92 2.68 1.07 -24.08
CA THR A 92 3.68 1.24 -25.15
C THR A 92 4.15 2.68 -25.34
N SER A 93 3.44 3.66 -24.78
CA SER A 93 3.77 5.08 -24.91
C SER A 93 3.90 5.75 -23.57
N THR A 94 4.95 6.56 -23.42
CA THR A 94 5.16 7.43 -22.27
C THR A 94 4.81 8.85 -22.64
N ASN A 95 3.61 9.07 -23.19
CA ASN A 95 3.19 10.45 -23.42
C ASN A 95 3.37 11.24 -22.13
N ARG A 96 4.46 12.02 -22.07
CA ARG A 96 4.68 13.09 -21.09
C ARG A 96 3.71 14.22 -21.44
N ALA A 97 2.42 13.87 -21.57
CA ALA A 97 1.43 14.89 -21.73
C ALA A 97 1.50 15.78 -20.50
N THR A 98 1.82 17.03 -20.70
CA THR A 98 1.42 18.14 -19.84
C THR A 98 -0.11 18.14 -19.83
N ARG A 99 -0.70 17.11 -19.21
CA ARG A 99 -2.15 17.08 -19.00
C ARG A 99 -2.47 18.27 -18.14
N ALA A 100 -3.32 19.14 -18.66
CA ALA A 100 -3.87 20.22 -17.85
C ALA A 100 -4.37 19.63 -16.52
N PHE A 101 -3.98 20.24 -15.42
CA PHE A 101 -4.36 19.81 -14.08
C PHE A 101 -5.84 20.15 -13.90
N THR A 102 -6.71 19.21 -14.24
CA THR A 102 -8.17 19.32 -14.07
C THR A 102 -8.60 18.74 -12.74
N VAL A 103 -9.76 19.14 -12.23
CA VAL A 103 -10.37 18.54 -11.02
C VAL A 103 -10.48 17.01 -11.15
N LYS A 104 -10.82 16.51 -12.34
CA LYS A 104 -10.85 15.06 -12.64
C LYS A 104 -9.49 14.38 -12.45
N THR A 105 -8.40 15.04 -12.83
CA THR A 105 -7.03 14.50 -12.65
C THR A 105 -6.63 14.47 -11.18
N ILE A 106 -7.05 15.47 -10.39
CA ILE A 106 -6.79 15.53 -8.95
C ILE A 106 -7.43 14.32 -8.27
N TRP A 107 -8.73 14.15 -8.41
CA TRP A 107 -9.46 13.04 -7.79
C TRP A 107 -8.97 11.67 -8.27
N SER A 108 -8.67 11.52 -9.55
CA SER A 108 -8.14 10.26 -10.10
C SER A 108 -6.84 9.84 -9.43
N ASN A 109 -5.92 10.77 -9.12
CA ASN A 109 -4.66 10.44 -8.47
C ASN A 109 -4.84 10.15 -6.96
N ILE A 110 -5.72 10.88 -6.27
CA ILE A 110 -6.05 10.59 -4.87
C ILE A 110 -6.69 9.21 -4.75
N ILE A 111 -7.73 8.93 -5.56
CA ILE A 111 -8.41 7.63 -5.56
C ILE A 111 -7.42 6.51 -5.89
N LYS A 112 -6.51 6.73 -6.84
CA LYS A 112 -5.46 5.75 -7.17
C LYS A 112 -4.60 5.42 -5.95
N GLY A 113 -4.20 6.42 -5.16
CA GLY A 113 -3.47 6.21 -3.90
C GLY A 113 -4.29 5.44 -2.89
N ILE A 114 -5.55 5.84 -2.67
CA ILE A 114 -6.46 5.15 -1.75
C ILE A 114 -6.65 3.68 -2.15
N VAL A 115 -6.91 3.41 -3.42
CA VAL A 115 -7.23 2.06 -3.90
C VAL A 115 -6.01 1.14 -3.84
N ILE A 116 -4.85 1.59 -4.32
CA ILE A 116 -3.64 0.74 -4.34
C ILE A 116 -3.11 0.44 -2.94
N ASN A 117 -3.25 1.39 -2.02
CA ASN A 117 -2.88 1.21 -0.62
C ASN A 117 -3.96 0.47 0.16
N GLY A 118 -5.22 0.87 -0.02
CA GLY A 118 -6.40 0.35 0.68
C GLY A 118 -6.76 -1.10 0.31
N LEU A 119 -6.26 -1.64 -0.79
CA LEU A 119 -6.39 -3.06 -1.15
C LEU A 119 -5.08 -3.83 -0.97
N ASN A 120 -4.08 -3.21 -0.33
CA ASN A 120 -2.81 -3.86 -0.02
C ASN A 120 -2.88 -4.55 1.36
N PRO A 121 -2.98 -5.89 1.39
CA PRO A 121 -3.11 -6.63 2.66
C PRO A 121 -1.89 -6.47 3.56
N MET A 122 -0.70 -6.25 3.00
CA MET A 122 0.52 -6.06 3.80
C MET A 122 0.46 -4.77 4.61
N VAL A 123 -0.08 -3.69 4.03
CA VAL A 123 -0.25 -2.41 4.72
C VAL A 123 -1.33 -2.53 5.81
N LEU A 124 -2.44 -3.22 5.51
CA LEU A 124 -3.46 -3.48 6.51
C LEU A 124 -2.91 -4.28 7.70
N ILE A 125 -2.21 -5.41 7.43
CA ILE A 125 -1.60 -6.24 8.47
C ILE A 125 -0.60 -5.41 9.29
N PHE A 126 0.23 -4.60 8.62
CA PHE A 126 1.16 -3.69 9.28
C PHE A 126 0.43 -2.78 10.28
N TRP A 127 -0.63 -2.08 9.85
CA TRP A 127 -1.36 -1.18 10.75
C TRP A 127 -2.12 -1.91 11.85
N LEU A 128 -2.64 -3.13 11.62
CA LEU A 128 -3.27 -3.94 12.66
C LEU A 128 -2.25 -4.35 13.74
N VAL A 129 -1.09 -4.83 13.35
CA VAL A 129 -0.02 -5.21 14.29
C VAL A 129 0.49 -4.01 15.07
N ILE A 130 0.80 -2.92 14.37
CA ILE A 130 1.33 -1.70 14.97
C ILE A 130 0.30 -1.03 15.88
N SER A 131 -0.98 -1.04 15.52
CA SER A 131 -2.03 -0.49 16.40
C SER A 131 -2.20 -1.31 17.67
N SER A 132 -2.12 -2.63 17.57
CA SER A 132 -2.15 -3.51 18.74
C SER A 132 -0.95 -3.30 19.65
N TYR A 133 0.25 -3.20 19.07
CA TYR A 133 1.47 -2.89 19.81
C TYR A 133 1.39 -1.55 20.52
N ALA A 134 1.03 -0.47 19.80
CA ALA A 134 0.95 0.86 20.35
C ALA A 134 -0.09 0.95 21.50
N ASN A 135 -1.23 0.27 21.35
CA ASN A 135 -2.26 0.23 22.37
C ASN A 135 -1.78 -0.44 23.65
N ALA A 136 -1.03 -1.55 23.54
CA ALA A 136 -0.41 -2.23 24.67
C ALA A 136 0.71 -1.40 25.31
N GLN A 137 1.59 -0.80 24.49
CA GLN A 137 2.74 -0.02 24.94
C GLN A 137 2.34 1.27 25.68
N PHE A 138 1.27 1.92 25.24
CA PHE A 138 0.81 3.20 25.78
C PHE A 138 -0.46 3.07 26.64
N GLU A 139 -0.77 1.85 27.09
CA GLU A 139 -1.87 1.54 28.01
C GLU A 139 -3.24 2.13 27.60
N GLY A 140 -3.43 2.28 26.28
CA GLY A 140 -4.66 2.85 25.72
C GLY A 140 -4.81 4.37 25.89
N ASP A 141 -3.78 5.11 26.34
CA ASP A 141 -3.86 6.57 26.46
C ASP A 141 -4.13 7.23 25.10
N GLY A 142 -5.34 7.74 24.93
CA GLY A 142 -5.80 8.30 23.67
C GLY A 142 -5.02 9.53 23.19
N THR A 143 -4.37 10.28 24.07
CA THR A 143 -3.55 11.44 23.71
C THR A 143 -2.19 10.99 23.20
N ILE A 144 -1.59 10.02 23.87
CA ILE A 144 -0.30 9.45 23.48
C ILE A 144 -0.45 8.68 22.16
N LEU A 145 -1.51 7.88 22.02
CA LEU A 145 -1.82 7.14 20.77
C LEU A 145 -2.04 8.08 19.59
N ARG A 146 -2.79 9.18 19.76
CA ARG A 146 -2.95 10.18 18.69
C ARG A 146 -1.63 10.78 18.27
N THR A 147 -0.77 11.16 19.23
CA THR A 147 0.57 11.68 18.94
C THR A 147 1.41 10.68 18.15
N TYR A 148 1.40 9.42 18.55
CA TYR A 148 2.10 8.34 17.89
C TYR A 148 1.65 8.16 16.44
N PHE A 149 0.34 8.01 16.20
CA PHE A 149 -0.19 7.75 14.86
C PHE A 149 -0.07 8.97 13.93
N ILE A 150 -0.32 10.18 14.43
CA ILE A 150 -0.13 11.40 13.64
C ILE A 150 1.33 11.53 13.22
N THR A 151 2.27 11.28 14.13
CA THR A 151 3.70 11.31 13.80
C THR A 151 4.04 10.28 12.73
N SER A 152 3.53 9.04 12.86
CA SER A 152 3.76 7.98 11.86
C SER A 152 3.25 8.40 10.48
N ILE A 153 2.02 8.90 10.38
CA ILE A 153 1.44 9.36 9.11
C ILE A 153 2.21 10.53 8.50
N VAL A 154 2.60 11.52 9.32
CA VAL A 154 3.37 12.68 8.86
C VAL A 154 4.73 12.23 8.29
N VAL A 155 5.39 11.29 8.94
CA VAL A 155 6.65 10.72 8.46
C VAL A 155 6.45 9.97 7.14
N VAL A 156 5.47 9.06 7.05
CA VAL A 156 5.16 8.35 5.79
C VAL A 156 4.88 9.33 4.67
N LEU A 157 4.01 10.31 4.88
CA LEU A 157 3.66 11.31 3.88
C LEU A 157 4.88 12.12 3.45
N SER A 158 5.74 12.53 4.39
CA SER A 158 6.96 13.28 4.10
C SER A 158 7.93 12.50 3.23
N PHE A 159 8.11 11.22 3.51
CA PHE A 159 8.93 10.33 2.70
C PHE A 159 8.32 10.07 1.32
N ASP A 160 7.01 9.91 1.23
CA ASP A 160 6.33 9.70 -0.05
C ASP A 160 6.39 10.96 -0.93
N LEU A 161 6.25 12.15 -0.35
CA LEU A 161 6.47 13.41 -1.05
C LEU A 161 7.93 13.54 -1.53
N THR A 162 8.89 13.14 -0.71
CA THR A 162 10.32 13.12 -1.07
C THR A 162 10.57 12.17 -2.23
N LYS A 163 10.04 10.95 -2.19
CA LYS A 163 10.12 9.98 -3.31
C LYS A 163 9.49 10.55 -4.58
N ALA A 164 8.33 11.19 -4.48
CA ALA A 164 7.65 11.81 -5.61
C ALA A 164 8.49 12.95 -6.22
N TYR A 165 9.14 13.75 -5.39
CA TYR A 165 10.02 14.83 -5.83
C TYR A 165 11.28 14.29 -6.52
N LEU A 166 11.95 13.32 -5.92
CA LEU A 166 13.14 12.68 -6.49
C LEU A 166 12.81 11.97 -7.81
N ALA A 167 11.68 11.28 -7.87
CA ALA A 167 11.20 10.65 -9.10
C ALA A 167 10.98 11.66 -10.22
N LYS A 168 10.41 12.84 -9.94
CA LYS A 168 10.28 13.91 -10.92
C LYS A 168 11.65 14.39 -11.41
N ARG A 169 12.60 14.60 -10.51
CA ARG A 169 13.97 15.00 -10.88
C ARG A 169 14.61 13.97 -11.81
N LEU A 170 14.51 12.70 -11.41
CA LEU A 170 15.04 11.60 -12.19
C LEU A 170 14.36 11.49 -13.58
N SER A 171 13.06 11.76 -13.69
CA SER A 171 12.33 11.69 -14.95
C SER A 171 12.86 12.64 -16.03
N GLN A 172 13.46 13.75 -15.63
CA GLN A 172 14.05 14.73 -16.57
C GLN A 172 15.33 14.18 -17.22
N MET A 173 16.00 13.24 -16.55
CA MET A 173 17.24 12.61 -17.01
C MET A 173 16.99 11.29 -17.78
N LEU A 174 15.80 10.70 -17.65
CA LEU A 174 15.48 9.42 -18.25
C LEU A 174 15.01 9.57 -19.71
N SER A 175 15.57 8.73 -20.59
CA SER A 175 15.08 8.59 -21.96
C SER A 175 13.71 7.91 -21.99
N GLU A 176 12.95 8.12 -23.07
CA GLU A 176 11.66 7.46 -23.26
C GLU A 176 11.76 5.93 -23.20
N LYS A 177 12.80 5.36 -23.80
CA LYS A 177 13.09 3.92 -23.77
C LYS A 177 13.28 3.40 -22.33
N LEU A 178 13.98 4.16 -21.49
CA LEU A 178 14.23 3.78 -20.11
C LEU A 178 12.95 3.88 -19.26
N MET A 179 12.12 4.88 -19.54
CA MET A 179 10.80 5.02 -18.91
C MET A 179 9.88 3.84 -19.26
N LEU A 180 9.89 3.38 -20.52
CA LEU A 180 9.13 2.19 -20.92
C LEU A 180 9.63 0.92 -20.23
N ARG A 181 10.97 0.77 -20.10
CA ARG A 181 11.55 -0.35 -19.33
C ARG A 181 11.14 -0.31 -17.88
N PHE A 182 11.12 0.90 -17.27
CA PHE A 182 10.65 1.07 -15.89
C PHE A 182 9.17 0.68 -15.74
N ASN A 183 8.30 1.06 -16.70
CA ASN A 183 6.89 0.64 -16.70
C ASN A 183 6.76 -0.89 -16.73
N LYS A 184 7.54 -1.57 -17.58
CA LYS A 184 7.54 -3.05 -17.66
C LYS A 184 8.01 -3.67 -16.34
N LEU A 185 9.08 -3.13 -15.72
CA LEU A 185 9.56 -3.56 -14.42
C LEU A 185 8.47 -3.44 -13.34
N VAL A 186 7.80 -2.29 -13.29
CA VAL A 186 6.67 -2.08 -12.37
C VAL A 186 5.55 -3.08 -12.63
N GLY A 187 5.18 -3.29 -13.90
CA GLY A 187 4.16 -4.26 -14.29
C GLY A 187 4.50 -5.68 -13.82
N ILE A 188 5.73 -6.12 -14.06
CA ILE A 188 6.22 -7.43 -13.60
C ILE A 188 6.17 -7.53 -12.07
N ALA A 189 6.67 -6.51 -11.36
CA ALA A 189 6.66 -6.50 -9.90
C ALA A 189 5.24 -6.62 -9.33
N LEU A 190 4.27 -5.87 -9.88
CA LEU A 190 2.88 -5.94 -9.46
C LEU A 190 2.26 -7.32 -9.70
N ILE A 191 2.56 -7.96 -10.85
CA ILE A 191 2.08 -9.32 -11.15
C ILE A 191 2.70 -10.34 -10.19
N LEU A 192 4.00 -10.24 -9.90
CA LEU A 192 4.65 -11.13 -8.94
C LEU A 192 4.04 -10.99 -7.54
N PHE A 193 3.73 -9.76 -7.10
CA PHE A 193 3.01 -9.55 -5.84
C PHE A 193 1.61 -10.14 -5.86
N ALA A 194 0.88 -10.03 -6.97
CA ALA A 194 -0.43 -10.64 -7.12
C ALA A 194 -0.36 -12.18 -7.03
N ILE A 195 0.58 -12.79 -7.76
CA ILE A 195 0.80 -14.25 -7.73
C ILE A 195 1.14 -14.70 -6.30
N ARG A 196 2.06 -14.00 -5.62
CA ARG A 196 2.41 -14.31 -4.24
C ARG A 196 1.19 -14.24 -3.31
N LEU A 197 0.32 -13.27 -3.50
CA LEU A 197 -0.88 -13.09 -2.69
C LEU A 197 -1.87 -14.25 -2.89
N TYR A 198 -2.08 -14.70 -4.12
CA TYR A 198 -2.90 -15.88 -4.42
C TYR A 198 -2.27 -17.16 -3.91
N TYR A 199 -0.95 -17.29 -4.01
CA TYR A 199 -0.24 -18.47 -3.50
C TYR A 199 -0.41 -18.60 -1.98
N THR A 200 -0.26 -17.50 -1.22
CA THR A 200 -0.49 -17.47 0.22
C THR A 200 -1.94 -17.84 0.58
N LEU A 201 -2.91 -17.39 -0.22
CA LEU A 201 -4.31 -17.78 -0.05
C LEU A 201 -4.50 -19.29 -0.25
N PHE A 202 -3.92 -19.84 -1.31
CA PHE A 202 -3.99 -21.28 -1.61
C PHE A 202 -3.38 -22.13 -0.50
N GLU A 203 -2.20 -21.78 0.01
CA GLU A 203 -1.56 -22.46 1.13
C GLU A 203 -2.45 -22.45 2.39
N THR A 204 -3.04 -21.28 2.71
CA THR A 204 -3.92 -21.14 3.87
C THR A 204 -5.16 -22.01 3.72
N THR A 205 -5.75 -22.08 2.52
CA THR A 205 -6.93 -22.90 2.24
C THR A 205 -6.60 -24.38 2.24
N ALA A 206 -5.46 -24.78 1.69
CA ALA A 206 -5.00 -26.16 1.68
C ALA A 206 -4.71 -26.69 3.10
N ALA A 207 -4.16 -25.84 3.98
CA ALA A 207 -3.90 -26.19 5.39
C ALA A 207 -5.20 -26.36 6.22
N LEU A 208 -6.34 -25.85 5.74
CA LEU A 208 -7.65 -26.02 6.39
C LEU A 208 -8.40 -27.27 5.94
N VAL A 209 -7.96 -27.95 4.89
CA VAL A 209 -8.52 -29.24 4.47
C VAL A 209 -7.89 -30.31 5.35
N PRO A 210 -8.67 -31.01 6.24
CA PRO A 210 -8.10 -32.03 7.08
C PRO A 210 -7.55 -33.16 6.20
N GLU A 211 -6.32 -33.55 6.46
CA GLU A 211 -5.69 -34.71 5.87
C GLU A 211 -6.53 -35.95 6.31
N ASN A 212 -7.32 -36.42 5.36
CA ASN A 212 -7.95 -37.72 5.31
C ASN A 212 -8.81 -38.16 6.50
N PRO A 213 -10.12 -38.37 6.31
CA PRO A 213 -10.86 -39.24 7.23
C PRO A 213 -10.32 -40.66 7.06
N ILE A 214 -9.77 -41.19 8.14
CA ILE A 214 -9.46 -42.57 8.40
C ILE A 214 -10.52 -43.45 7.73
N LEU A 215 -10.08 -44.26 6.81
CA LEU A 215 -10.87 -45.38 6.35
C LEU A 215 -11.22 -46.27 7.59
N PRO A 216 -12.46 -46.54 7.89
CA PRO A 216 -12.78 -47.47 8.94
C PRO A 216 -12.21 -48.83 8.51
N GLY A 217 -11.31 -49.31 9.33
CA GLY A 217 -10.65 -50.59 9.15
C GLY A 217 -11.67 -51.72 9.02
N SER A 218 -11.40 -52.56 8.04
CA SER A 218 -11.89 -53.92 7.89
C SER A 218 -11.80 -54.73 9.16
#